data_46ec542aa13aeecc22b36211dc55aa5f
#
_entry.id   46ec542aa13aeecc22b36211dc55aa5f
#
_cell.length_a   1.000
_cell.length_b   1.000
_cell.length_c   1.000
_cell.angle_alpha   90.00
_cell.angle_beta   90.00
_cell.angle_gamma   90.00
#
_symmetry.space_group_name_H-M   'P 1'
#
loop_
_entity.id
_entity.type
_entity.pdbx_description
1 polymer ?
#
loop_
_entity_poly.entity_id
_entity_poly.type
_entity_poly.pdbx_seq_one_letter_code
_entity_poly.pdbx_strand_id
1 'polypeptide(L)'
;MPNMSSGDDKNFDLEERTAVFGEKVIDFAKAVPRNEVTKPLISQIVRSGTSVGANYGEADDAISSKDFRNKLATCKKEARETKHWCRMIVRAAPEMRELAKPIWQDAKELHLIFSAILRKTSPPK
;
A
#
# COMPACT_ATOMS: atom_id res chain seq x y z
N MET A 1 -11.82 -7.27 -18.49
CA MET A 1 -11.58 -6.65 -18.11
C MET A 1 -11.48 -5.56 -18.62
N PRO A 2 -11.65 -4.99 -18.66
CA PRO A 2 -11.73 -3.87 -19.19
C PRO A 2 -10.65 -3.16 -19.45
N ASN A 3 -10.46 -2.69 -19.88
CA ASN A 3 -9.72 -2.15 -20.03
C ASN A 3 -9.52 -1.07 -19.99
N MET A 4 -9.19 -0.58 -19.92
CA MET A 4 -9.01 0.31 -19.73
C MET A 4 -8.35 0.98 -20.21
N SER A 5 -7.88 1.36 -20.45
CA SER A 5 -7.49 1.91 -20.77
C SER A 5 -6.92 2.93 -21.26
N SER A 6 -6.59 3.68 -21.27
CA SER A 6 -5.94 4.85 -21.82
C SER A 6 -5.00 5.49 -20.81
N GLY A 7 -4.16 6.44 -21.28
CA GLY A 7 -3.17 7.05 -20.40
C GLY A 7 -3.76 7.87 -19.26
N ASP A 8 -4.97 8.36 -19.45
CA ASP A 8 -5.60 9.13 -18.38
C ASP A 8 -6.25 8.27 -17.33
N ASP A 9 -6.18 6.95 -17.49
CA ASP A 9 -6.69 6.02 -16.49
C ASP A 9 -5.76 5.82 -15.31
N LYS A 10 -4.64 6.51 -15.27
CA LYS A 10 -3.68 6.32 -14.18
C LYS A 10 -4.32 6.45 -12.81
N ASN A 11 -5.21 7.43 -12.65
CA ASN A 11 -5.87 7.63 -11.36
C ASN A 11 -6.93 6.58 -11.10
N PHE A 12 -7.53 6.06 -12.17
CA PHE A 12 -8.56 5.03 -12.04
C PHE A 12 -7.95 3.66 -11.78
N ASP A 13 -6.68 3.50 -12.12
CA ASP A 13 -5.98 2.25 -11.90
C ASP A 13 -5.63 2.03 -10.44
N LEU A 14 -5.88 2.98 -9.57
CA LEU A 14 -5.48 2.83 -8.18
C LEU A 14 -6.19 1.68 -7.50
N GLU A 15 -7.44 1.40 -7.86
CA GLU A 15 -8.13 0.25 -7.30
C GLU A 15 -7.39 -1.03 -7.64
N GLU A 16 -7.08 -1.22 -8.92
CA GLU A 16 -6.35 -2.40 -9.34
C GLU A 16 -4.92 -2.38 -8.81
N ARG A 17 -4.26 -1.24 -8.89
CA ARG A 17 -2.88 -1.13 -8.46
C ARG A 17 -2.71 -1.43 -6.98
N THR A 18 -3.63 -0.97 -6.14
CA THR A 18 -3.54 -1.23 -4.70
C THR A 18 -3.89 -2.68 -4.38
N ALA A 19 -4.80 -3.30 -5.15
CA ALA A 19 -5.09 -4.72 -4.98
C ALA A 19 -3.88 -5.56 -5.33
N VAL A 20 -3.24 -5.26 -6.46
CA VAL A 20 -2.03 -5.99 -6.89
C VAL A 20 -0.90 -5.79 -5.87
N PHE A 21 -0.78 -4.58 -5.34
CA PHE A 21 0.21 -4.31 -4.30
C PHE A 21 0.00 -5.24 -3.10
N GLY A 22 -1.25 -5.38 -2.65
CA GLY A 22 -1.56 -6.28 -1.53
C GLY A 22 -1.21 -7.73 -1.87
N GLU A 23 -1.49 -8.15 -3.09
CA GLU A 23 -1.14 -9.52 -3.53
C GLU A 23 0.36 -9.74 -3.51
N LYS A 24 1.12 -8.75 -3.99
CA LYS A 24 2.59 -8.85 -3.97
C LYS A 24 3.12 -8.91 -2.53
N VAL A 25 2.51 -8.16 -1.64
CA VAL A 25 2.89 -8.20 -0.23
C VAL A 25 2.63 -9.60 0.34
N ILE A 26 1.50 -10.21 0.00
CA ILE A 26 1.19 -11.56 0.45
C ILE A 26 2.25 -12.54 -0.06
N ASP A 27 2.59 -12.46 -1.35
CA ASP A 27 3.61 -13.34 -1.92
C ASP A 27 4.95 -13.16 -1.23
N PHE A 28 5.33 -11.90 -0.98
CA PHE A 28 6.56 -11.62 -0.24
C PHE A 28 6.51 -12.23 1.17
N ALA A 29 5.40 -12.03 1.85
CA ALA A 29 5.24 -12.53 3.22
C ALA A 29 5.37 -14.06 3.27
N LYS A 30 4.83 -14.74 2.25
CA LYS A 30 4.91 -16.20 2.19
C LYS A 30 6.35 -16.69 2.02
N ALA A 31 7.22 -15.86 1.47
CA ALA A 31 8.62 -16.24 1.25
C ALA A 31 9.51 -15.99 2.47
N VAL A 32 9.02 -15.26 3.47
CA VAL A 32 9.83 -14.95 4.64
C VAL A 32 9.94 -16.18 5.53
N PRO A 33 11.17 -16.58 5.93
CA PRO A 33 11.32 -17.71 6.86
C PRO A 33 10.64 -17.41 8.19
N ARG A 34 9.89 -18.38 8.69
CA ARG A 34 9.11 -18.19 9.90
C ARG A 34 9.90 -18.59 11.13
N ASN A 35 9.95 -17.70 12.10
CA ASN A 35 10.52 -17.98 13.41
C ASN A 35 9.88 -16.99 14.39
N GLU A 36 10.31 -17.02 15.64
CA GLU A 36 9.68 -16.18 16.66
C GLU A 36 9.83 -14.68 16.40
N VAL A 37 10.88 -14.28 15.70
CA VAL A 37 11.10 -12.87 15.38
C VAL A 37 10.29 -12.45 14.16
N THR A 38 10.28 -13.28 13.11
CA THR A 38 9.62 -12.89 11.85
C THR A 38 8.11 -13.04 11.89
N LYS A 39 7.57 -13.96 12.71
CA LYS A 39 6.11 -14.16 12.74
C LYS A 39 5.33 -12.87 12.96
N PRO A 40 5.63 -12.04 13.99
CA PRO A 40 4.88 -10.80 14.16
C PRO A 40 5.11 -9.80 13.04
N LEU A 41 6.30 -9.80 12.42
CA LEU A 41 6.60 -8.89 11.32
C LEU A 41 5.81 -9.28 10.07
N ILE A 42 5.70 -10.57 9.80
CA ILE A 42 4.88 -11.09 8.70
C ILE A 42 3.43 -10.64 8.88
N SER A 43 2.91 -10.81 10.09
CA SER A 43 1.54 -10.42 10.38
C SER A 43 1.31 -8.93 10.10
N GLN A 44 2.26 -8.09 10.50
CA GLN A 44 2.12 -6.65 10.32
C GLN A 44 2.21 -6.23 8.87
N ILE A 45 3.11 -6.82 8.09
CA ILE A 45 3.23 -6.40 6.70
C ILE A 45 2.02 -6.85 5.88
N VAL A 46 1.48 -8.04 6.17
CA VAL A 46 0.25 -8.48 5.50
C VAL A 46 -0.89 -7.53 5.85
N ARG A 47 -1.04 -7.19 7.12
CA ARG A 47 -2.10 -6.26 7.54
C ARG A 47 -1.96 -4.91 6.83
N SER A 48 -0.77 -4.29 6.91
CA SER A 48 -0.62 -2.95 6.34
C SER A 48 -0.70 -2.97 4.81
N GLY A 49 -0.07 -3.95 4.17
CA GLY A 49 -0.05 -4.01 2.71
C GLY A 49 -1.42 -4.24 2.11
N THR A 50 -2.22 -5.11 2.73
CA THR A 50 -3.58 -5.37 2.21
C THR A 50 -4.56 -4.27 2.59
N SER A 51 -4.28 -3.53 3.67
CA SER A 51 -5.13 -2.42 4.10
C SER A 51 -5.12 -1.26 3.11
N VAL A 52 -4.03 -1.09 2.34
CA VAL A 52 -3.96 -0.01 1.37
C VAL A 52 -5.12 -0.11 0.39
N GLY A 53 -5.30 -1.27 -0.23
CA GLY A 53 -6.38 -1.45 -1.20
C GLY A 53 -7.75 -1.44 -0.58
N ALA A 54 -7.89 -2.02 0.63
CA ALA A 54 -9.19 -2.02 1.30
C ALA A 54 -9.65 -0.60 1.60
N ASN A 55 -8.75 0.24 2.07
CA ASN A 55 -9.10 1.64 2.36
C ASN A 55 -9.28 2.46 1.10
N TYR A 56 -8.53 2.17 0.05
CA TYR A 56 -8.76 2.86 -1.21
C TYR A 56 -10.15 2.56 -1.76
N GLY A 57 -10.60 1.31 -1.67
CA GLY A 57 -11.96 0.96 -2.09
C GLY A 57 -13.01 1.74 -1.32
N GLU A 58 -12.79 1.93 -0.01
CA GLU A 58 -13.70 2.72 0.78
C GLU A 58 -13.65 4.20 0.41
N ALA A 59 -12.46 4.71 0.05
CA ALA A 59 -12.35 6.08 -0.41
C ALA A 59 -13.11 6.29 -1.70
N ASP A 60 -13.03 5.34 -2.61
CA ASP A 60 -13.71 5.42 -3.90
C ASP A 60 -15.23 5.44 -3.74
N ASP A 61 -15.73 4.82 -2.68
CA ASP A 61 -17.16 4.79 -2.37
C ASP A 61 -17.59 5.85 -1.35
N ALA A 62 -16.69 6.79 -1.03
CA ALA A 62 -16.97 7.75 0.03
C ALA A 62 -18.14 8.67 -0.33
N ILE A 63 -18.92 9.02 0.68
CA ILE A 63 -20.12 9.83 0.49
C ILE A 63 -19.87 11.33 0.67
N SER A 64 -18.65 11.72 1.07
CA SER A 64 -18.32 13.12 1.27
C SER A 64 -16.83 13.34 1.02
N SER A 65 -16.46 14.60 0.77
CA SER A 65 -15.06 14.96 0.61
C SER A 65 -14.24 14.66 1.85
N LYS A 66 -14.83 14.90 3.02
CA LYS A 66 -14.14 14.64 4.27
C LYS A 66 -13.86 13.16 4.44
N ASP A 67 -14.85 12.32 4.15
CA ASP A 67 -14.69 10.87 4.26
C ASP A 67 -13.66 10.39 3.26
N PHE A 68 -13.71 10.90 2.03
CA PHE A 68 -12.72 10.55 1.00
C PHE A 68 -11.31 10.85 1.48
N ARG A 69 -11.08 12.07 2.00
CA ARG A 69 -9.76 12.45 2.47
C ARG A 69 -9.30 11.62 3.65
N ASN A 70 -10.24 11.29 4.56
CA ASN A 70 -9.90 10.45 5.70
C ASN A 70 -9.43 9.07 5.27
N LYS A 71 -10.11 8.47 4.29
CA LYS A 71 -9.72 7.14 3.80
C LYS A 71 -8.40 7.20 3.04
N LEU A 72 -8.17 8.25 2.26
CA LEU A 72 -6.89 8.41 1.57
C LEU A 72 -5.74 8.63 2.55
N ALA A 73 -5.99 9.36 3.63
CA ALA A 73 -4.96 9.52 4.66
C ALA A 73 -4.58 8.18 5.28
N THR A 74 -5.57 7.29 5.45
CA THR A 74 -5.29 5.94 5.94
C THR A 74 -4.48 5.15 4.92
N CYS A 75 -4.82 5.25 3.62
CA CYS A 75 -4.04 4.60 2.57
C CYS A 75 -2.59 5.04 2.63
N LYS A 76 -2.37 6.35 2.76
CA LYS A 76 -1.03 6.90 2.84
C LYS A 76 -0.28 6.33 4.04
N LYS A 77 -0.94 6.30 5.18
CA LYS A 77 -0.33 5.78 6.41
C LYS A 77 0.05 4.31 6.25
N GLU A 78 -0.85 3.50 5.70
CA GLU A 78 -0.60 2.06 5.57
C GLU A 78 0.51 1.78 4.55
N ALA A 79 0.59 2.57 3.48
CA ALA A 79 1.69 2.41 2.54
C ALA A 79 3.02 2.71 3.21
N ARG A 80 3.06 3.76 4.02
CA ARG A 80 4.28 4.11 4.76
C ARG A 80 4.66 3.01 5.74
N GLU A 81 3.68 2.45 6.45
CA GLU A 81 3.94 1.37 7.39
C GLU A 81 4.49 0.14 6.68
N THR A 82 3.99 -0.14 5.48
CA THR A 82 4.49 -1.28 4.73
C THR A 82 5.98 -1.14 4.43
N LYS A 83 6.44 0.07 4.10
CA LYS A 83 7.87 0.32 3.93
C LYS A 83 8.64 -0.01 5.21
N HIS A 84 8.08 0.42 6.34
CA HIS A 84 8.73 0.16 7.63
C HIS A 84 8.85 -1.35 7.88
N TRP A 85 7.77 -2.10 7.64
CA TRP A 85 7.82 -3.54 7.88
C TRP A 85 8.76 -4.26 6.92
N CYS A 86 8.88 -3.77 5.69
CA CYS A 86 9.91 -4.28 4.78
C CYS A 86 11.30 -4.16 5.40
N ARG A 87 11.58 -3.00 5.94
CA ARG A 87 12.90 -2.75 6.54
C ARG A 87 13.14 -3.68 7.73
N MET A 88 12.11 -3.87 8.57
CA MET A 88 12.25 -4.73 9.74
C MET A 88 12.44 -6.18 9.32
N ILE A 89 11.72 -6.63 8.30
CA ILE A 89 11.85 -8.00 7.80
C ILE A 89 13.25 -8.23 7.23
N VAL A 90 13.78 -7.28 6.48
CA VAL A 90 15.13 -7.43 5.92
C VAL A 90 16.18 -7.49 7.04
N ARG A 91 15.96 -6.75 8.12
CA ARG A 91 16.85 -6.84 9.27
C ARG A 91 16.81 -8.23 9.90
N ALA A 92 15.60 -8.77 10.06
CA ALA A 92 15.39 -10.07 10.68
C ALA A 92 15.80 -11.22 9.76
N ALA A 93 15.68 -11.04 8.46
CA ALA A 93 15.97 -12.06 7.45
C ALA A 93 16.63 -11.39 6.25
N PRO A 94 17.97 -11.16 6.33
CA PRO A 94 18.68 -10.40 5.29
C PRO A 94 18.59 -11.00 3.89
N GLU A 95 18.34 -12.30 3.79
CA GLU A 95 18.17 -12.96 2.50
C GLU A 95 16.93 -12.46 1.75
N MET A 96 16.03 -11.76 2.44
CA MET A 96 14.82 -11.21 1.81
C MET A 96 15.06 -9.87 1.14
N ARG A 97 16.26 -9.32 1.21
CA ARG A 97 16.54 -7.97 0.72
C ARG A 97 16.10 -7.75 -0.73
N GLU A 98 16.46 -8.68 -1.62
CA GLU A 98 16.16 -8.49 -3.03
C GLU A 98 14.66 -8.58 -3.32
N LEU A 99 13.97 -9.47 -2.62
CA LEU A 99 12.52 -9.58 -2.80
C LEU A 99 11.78 -8.39 -2.18
N ALA A 100 12.37 -7.76 -1.17
CA ALA A 100 11.75 -6.63 -0.51
C ALA A 100 11.82 -5.34 -1.33
N LYS A 101 12.83 -5.21 -2.20
CA LYS A 101 13.03 -3.96 -2.95
C LYS A 101 11.81 -3.52 -3.76
N PRO A 102 11.19 -4.39 -4.58
CA PRO A 102 10.02 -3.94 -5.35
C PRO A 102 8.83 -3.60 -4.44
N ILE A 103 8.66 -4.30 -3.33
CA ILE A 103 7.59 -3.98 -2.38
C ILE A 103 7.82 -2.59 -1.79
N TRP A 104 9.04 -2.34 -1.32
CA TRP A 104 9.41 -1.07 -0.73
C TRP A 104 9.21 0.08 -1.74
N GLN A 105 9.63 -0.16 -3.00
CA GLN A 105 9.51 0.86 -4.04
C GLN A 105 8.05 1.15 -4.37
N ASP A 106 7.22 0.11 -4.50
CA ASP A 106 5.80 0.28 -4.75
C ASP A 106 5.13 1.04 -3.61
N ALA A 107 5.47 0.69 -2.37
CA ALA A 107 4.90 1.37 -1.20
C ALA A 107 5.27 2.84 -1.21
N LYS A 108 6.52 3.15 -1.55
CA LYS A 108 6.99 4.52 -1.64
C LYS A 108 6.20 5.31 -2.68
N GLU A 109 6.00 4.70 -3.86
CA GLU A 109 5.27 5.35 -4.94
C GLU A 109 3.81 5.60 -4.55
N LEU A 110 3.17 4.60 -3.95
CA LEU A 110 1.78 4.76 -3.51
C LEU A 110 1.68 5.85 -2.45
N HIS A 111 2.60 5.88 -1.51
CA HIS A 111 2.63 6.92 -0.49
C HIS A 111 2.69 8.31 -1.13
N LEU A 112 3.54 8.47 -2.16
CA LEU A 112 3.66 9.75 -2.86
C LEU A 112 2.39 10.10 -3.63
N ILE A 113 1.77 9.11 -4.26
CA ILE A 113 0.53 9.32 -5.01
C ILE A 113 -0.57 9.79 -4.07
N PHE A 114 -0.77 9.10 -2.94
CA PHE A 114 -1.80 9.50 -1.98
C PHE A 114 -1.51 10.87 -1.39
N SER A 115 -0.24 11.17 -1.14
CA SER A 115 0.14 12.49 -0.65
C SER A 115 -0.24 13.58 -1.64
N ALA A 116 0.00 13.33 -2.93
CA ALA A 116 -0.33 14.30 -3.98
C ALA A 116 -1.84 14.50 -4.09
N ILE A 117 -2.61 13.43 -4.02
CA ILE A 117 -4.08 13.55 -4.09
C ILE A 117 -4.58 14.35 -2.89
N LEU A 118 -4.05 14.06 -1.70
CA LEU A 118 -4.47 14.77 -0.49
C LEU A 118 -4.18 16.27 -0.59
N ARG A 119 -3.04 16.65 -1.16
CA ARG A 119 -2.73 18.07 -1.34
C ARG A 119 -3.72 18.75 -2.27
N LYS A 120 -4.11 18.05 -3.35
CA LYS A 120 -5.03 18.62 -4.33
C LYS A 120 -6.45 18.72 -3.81
N THR A 121 -6.83 17.88 -2.86
CA THR A 121 -8.19 17.83 -2.35
C THR A 121 -8.34 18.54 -1.02
N SER A 122 -7.27 19.17 -0.53
CA SER A 122 -7.36 19.93 0.73
C SER A 122 -8.36 21.06 0.57
N PRO A 123 -9.22 21.27 1.58
CA PRO A 123 -10.17 22.37 1.50
C PRO A 123 -9.44 23.71 1.56
N PRO A 124 -9.99 24.74 0.94
CA PRO A 124 -9.39 26.07 1.03
C PRO A 124 -9.45 26.58 2.46
N LYS A 125 -8.52 27.45 2.79
CA LYS A 125 -8.45 28.05 4.12
C LYS A 125 -9.59 29.01 4.37
#